data_ca2f6c72ed228dc61c13cf843919dab5
#
_entry.id   ca2f6c72ed228dc61c13cf843919dab5
#
_cell.length_a   1.000
_cell.length_b   1.000
_cell.length_c   1.000
_cell.angle_alpha   90.00
_cell.angle_beta   90.00
_cell.angle_gamma   90.00
#
_symmetry.space_group_name_H-M   'P 1'
#
loop_
_entity.id
_entity.type
_entity.pdbx_description
1 polymer ?
#
loop_
_entity_poly.entity_id
_entity_poly.type
_entity_poly.pdbx_seq_one_letter_code
_entity_poly.pdbx_strand_id
1 'polypeptide(L)'
;MLMCSFSDIKENKIITTKNKNMENKDFKTAVVTDQSPEKVFRAINNVRGWWSENIVGSTEELNDEFIYNYKDVHVCKMKIVESIPGKKVVWLVLENQFNFTKDKNEWKGNRIVFKISEKGGKTQLDFTQTGLVPEYECYDVCHDAWTSYIQGSLKNLIETGKGKPNTKENDLNKELIEKWGLPVK
;
A
#
# COMPACT_ATOMS: atom_id res chain seq x y z
N MET A 1 -28.22 -65.96 -34.53
CA MET A 1 -27.89 -64.80 -35.30
C MET A 1 -28.29 -63.57 -34.49
N LEU A 2 -27.37 -63.07 -33.65
CA LEU A 2 -27.60 -61.88 -32.82
C LEU A 2 -26.37 -60.98 -32.97
N MET A 3 -26.58 -59.82 -33.55
CA MET A 3 -25.58 -58.74 -33.72
C MET A 3 -25.40 -58.01 -32.39
N CYS A 4 -24.20 -58.01 -31.85
CA CYS A 4 -23.79 -57.16 -30.75
C CYS A 4 -23.37 -55.81 -31.29
N SER A 5 -24.07 -54.78 -30.85
CA SER A 5 -23.75 -53.36 -31.10
C SER A 5 -22.58 -52.92 -30.18
N PHE A 6 -21.55 -52.37 -30.79
CA PHE A 6 -20.48 -51.69 -30.09
C PHE A 6 -20.95 -50.27 -29.71
N SER A 7 -20.98 -49.99 -28.43
CA SER A 7 -21.25 -48.66 -27.87
C SER A 7 -19.93 -47.91 -27.68
N ASP A 8 -19.88 -46.72 -28.30
CA ASP A 8 -18.79 -45.77 -28.26
C ASP A 8 -18.48 -45.31 -26.83
N ILE A 9 -17.27 -45.52 -26.40
CA ILE A 9 -16.70 -44.93 -25.17
C ILE A 9 -16.18 -43.54 -25.57
N LYS A 10 -16.91 -42.49 -25.18
CA LYS A 10 -16.42 -41.12 -25.27
C LYS A 10 -15.35 -40.90 -24.23
N GLU A 11 -14.13 -40.70 -24.68
CA GLU A 11 -13.03 -40.21 -23.87
C GLU A 11 -13.34 -38.81 -23.30
N ASN A 12 -13.53 -38.74 -22.00
CA ASN A 12 -13.59 -37.47 -21.28
C ASN A 12 -12.18 -36.88 -21.21
N LYS A 13 -11.93 -35.91 -22.09
CA LYS A 13 -10.74 -35.07 -22.03
C LYS A 13 -10.84 -34.19 -20.78
N ILE A 14 -10.12 -34.58 -19.72
CA ILE A 14 -9.92 -33.76 -18.54
C ILE A 14 -9.11 -32.54 -18.97
N ILE A 15 -9.78 -31.40 -19.08
CA ILE A 15 -9.12 -30.11 -19.29
C ILE A 15 -8.49 -29.72 -17.94
N THR A 16 -7.22 -30.05 -17.78
CA THR A 16 -6.41 -29.53 -16.68
C THR A 16 -6.17 -28.06 -16.96
N THR A 17 -7.02 -27.19 -16.42
CA THR A 17 -6.75 -25.78 -16.31
C THR A 17 -5.52 -25.60 -15.43
N LYS A 18 -4.36 -25.36 -16.06
CA LYS A 18 -3.18 -24.85 -15.39
C LYS A 18 -3.59 -23.54 -14.72
N ASN A 19 -3.81 -23.56 -13.40
CA ASN A 19 -3.79 -22.37 -12.58
C ASN A 19 -2.40 -21.75 -12.73
N LYS A 20 -2.29 -20.81 -13.66
CA LYS A 20 -1.14 -19.91 -13.74
C LYS A 20 -1.19 -19.13 -12.43
N ASN A 21 -0.32 -19.44 -11.48
CA ASN A 21 -0.07 -18.57 -10.33
C ASN A 21 0.23 -17.19 -10.91
N MET A 22 -0.76 -16.30 -10.89
CA MET A 22 -0.53 -14.89 -11.13
C MET A 22 0.30 -14.43 -9.94
N GLU A 23 1.60 -14.25 -10.16
CA GLU A 23 2.43 -13.55 -9.18
C GLU A 23 1.71 -12.26 -8.83
N ASN A 24 1.44 -12.11 -7.54
CA ASN A 24 0.83 -10.89 -7.02
C ASN A 24 1.86 -9.76 -7.19
N LYS A 25 1.65 -8.91 -8.20
CA LYS A 25 2.52 -7.80 -8.57
C LYS A 25 2.36 -6.57 -7.69
N ASP A 26 1.55 -6.64 -6.64
CA ASP A 26 1.35 -5.53 -5.70
C ASP A 26 2.68 -4.97 -5.19
N PHE A 27 2.73 -3.67 -4.99
CA PHE A 27 3.90 -3.04 -4.38
C PHE A 27 4.07 -3.53 -2.93
N LYS A 28 5.30 -3.96 -2.59
CA LYS A 28 5.67 -4.45 -1.25
C LYS A 28 7.01 -3.91 -0.83
N THR A 29 7.13 -3.61 0.46
CA THR A 29 8.39 -3.30 1.11
C THR A 29 8.32 -3.69 2.58
N ALA A 30 9.46 -3.77 3.28
CA ALA A 30 9.51 -4.17 4.68
C ALA A 30 10.54 -3.40 5.48
N VAL A 31 10.29 -3.24 6.77
CA VAL A 31 11.21 -2.68 7.75
C VAL A 31 11.43 -3.69 8.86
N VAL A 32 12.68 -3.89 9.28
CA VAL A 32 13.03 -4.69 10.45
C VAL A 32 13.63 -3.78 11.50
N THR A 33 13.21 -3.92 12.76
CA THR A 33 13.63 -3.06 13.87
C THR A 33 13.74 -3.84 15.17
N ASP A 34 14.48 -3.31 16.13
CA ASP A 34 14.56 -3.82 17.51
C ASP A 34 13.45 -3.24 18.42
N GLN A 35 12.57 -2.41 17.89
CA GLN A 35 11.46 -1.81 18.64
C GLN A 35 10.29 -2.78 18.76
N SER A 36 9.46 -2.63 19.83
CA SER A 36 8.33 -3.52 20.07
C SER A 36 7.22 -3.38 19.01
N PRO A 37 6.40 -4.44 18.79
CA PRO A 37 5.24 -4.39 17.91
C PRO A 37 4.28 -3.24 18.21
N GLU A 38 4.08 -2.91 19.52
CA GLU A 38 3.20 -1.81 19.95
C GLU A 38 3.78 -0.45 19.57
N LYS A 39 5.11 -0.28 19.62
CA LYS A 39 5.75 0.97 19.20
C LYS A 39 5.63 1.14 17.69
N VAL A 40 5.81 0.07 16.92
CA VAL A 40 5.61 0.07 15.47
C VAL A 40 4.16 0.40 15.13
N PHE A 41 3.19 -0.21 15.80
CA PHE A 41 1.76 0.06 15.61
C PHE A 41 1.41 1.53 15.88
N ARG A 42 1.88 2.10 16.98
CA ARG A 42 1.68 3.54 17.28
C ARG A 42 2.32 4.46 16.24
N ALA A 43 3.49 4.09 15.73
CA ALA A 43 4.16 4.88 14.70
C ALA A 43 3.37 4.87 13.37
N ILE A 44 2.80 3.74 12.97
CA ILE A 44 1.95 3.64 11.78
C ILE A 44 0.77 4.60 11.89
N ASN A 45 0.07 4.61 13.04
CA ASN A 45 -1.12 5.44 13.26
C ASN A 45 -0.79 6.93 13.43
N ASN A 46 0.45 7.28 13.78
CA ASN A 46 0.92 8.67 13.77
C ASN A 46 1.27 9.13 12.35
N VAL A 47 0.28 9.13 11.46
CA VAL A 47 0.45 9.42 10.02
C VAL A 47 1.09 10.79 9.78
N ARG A 48 0.75 11.78 10.61
CA ARG A 48 1.34 13.13 10.54
C ARG A 48 2.83 13.15 10.91
N GLY A 49 3.28 12.18 11.68
CA GLY A 49 4.68 12.08 12.10
C GLY A 49 5.61 11.49 11.05
N TRP A 50 5.09 10.88 9.99
CA TRP A 50 5.94 10.24 9.00
C TRP A 50 5.54 10.43 7.54
N TRP A 51 4.24 10.62 7.24
CA TRP A 51 3.80 10.77 5.85
C TRP A 51 3.64 12.24 5.46
N SER A 52 2.70 12.94 6.10
CA SER A 52 2.47 14.36 5.81
C SER A 52 1.78 15.06 6.99
N GLU A 53 2.16 16.29 7.27
CA GLU A 53 1.44 17.17 8.18
C GLU A 53 0.09 17.63 7.60
N ASN A 54 -0.08 17.56 6.29
CA ASN A 54 -1.32 17.91 5.57
C ASN A 54 -2.33 16.73 5.57
N ILE A 55 -2.56 16.12 6.73
CA ILE A 55 -3.60 15.14 6.96
C ILE A 55 -4.78 15.79 7.67
N VAL A 56 -5.98 15.67 7.10
CA VAL A 56 -7.23 16.13 7.71
C VAL A 56 -8.05 14.92 8.14
N GLY A 57 -8.57 14.90 9.35
CA GLY A 57 -9.31 13.78 9.94
C GLY A 57 -8.51 13.02 10.98
N SER A 58 -9.05 11.93 11.53
CA SER A 58 -8.40 11.05 12.51
C SER A 58 -7.75 9.85 11.85
N THR A 59 -6.66 9.31 12.46
CA THR A 59 -5.85 8.21 11.92
C THR A 59 -5.54 7.15 12.97
N GLU A 60 -6.27 7.10 14.08
CA GLU A 60 -5.90 6.30 15.25
C GLU A 60 -6.76 5.06 15.44
N GLU A 61 -8.07 5.16 15.12
CA GLU A 61 -9.05 4.13 15.46
C GLU A 61 -9.68 3.47 14.23
N LEU A 62 -10.27 2.30 14.45
CA LEU A 62 -11.06 1.62 13.43
C LEU A 62 -12.23 2.50 13.00
N ASN A 63 -12.45 2.60 11.69
CA ASN A 63 -13.41 3.45 11.00
C ASN A 63 -13.04 4.93 10.90
N ASP A 64 -11.93 5.37 11.44
CA ASP A 64 -11.43 6.72 11.18
C ASP A 64 -11.26 6.95 9.69
N GLU A 65 -11.63 8.14 9.23
CA GLU A 65 -11.45 8.60 7.88
C GLU A 65 -10.52 9.82 7.88
N PHE A 66 -9.62 9.85 6.91
CA PHE A 66 -8.69 10.95 6.75
C PHE A 66 -8.42 11.24 5.27
N ILE A 67 -8.01 12.47 5.02
CA ILE A 67 -7.64 12.96 3.69
C ILE A 67 -6.17 13.35 3.72
N TYR A 68 -5.41 12.78 2.80
CA TYR A 68 -4.09 13.24 2.42
C TYR A 68 -4.22 14.22 1.26
N ASN A 69 -3.49 15.32 1.34
CA ASN A 69 -3.42 16.32 0.27
C ASN A 69 -1.96 16.74 0.09
N TYR A 70 -1.49 16.64 -1.13
CA TYR A 70 -0.22 17.21 -1.55
C TYR A 70 -0.43 18.14 -2.74
N LYS A 71 -0.55 19.44 -2.44
CA LYS A 71 -0.82 20.49 -3.42
C LYS A 71 -2.02 20.09 -4.30
N ASP A 72 -1.94 20.34 -5.60
CA ASP A 72 -2.89 19.86 -6.60
C ASP A 72 -2.44 18.57 -7.32
N VAL A 73 -1.34 17.95 -6.85
CA VAL A 73 -0.75 16.74 -7.46
C VAL A 73 -1.50 15.48 -7.06
N HIS A 74 -1.79 15.34 -5.75
CA HIS A 74 -2.42 14.13 -5.23
C HIS A 74 -3.35 14.44 -4.04
N VAL A 75 -4.60 14.06 -4.17
CA VAL A 75 -5.58 14.06 -3.07
C VAL A 75 -6.12 12.65 -2.90
N CYS A 76 -6.13 12.15 -1.67
CA CYS A 76 -6.57 10.79 -1.39
C CYS A 76 -7.35 10.72 -0.09
N LYS A 77 -8.58 10.14 -0.14
CA LYS A 77 -9.40 9.88 1.04
C LYS A 77 -9.29 8.41 1.43
N MET A 78 -8.99 8.14 2.68
CA MET A 78 -8.78 6.81 3.21
C MET A 78 -9.64 6.56 4.44
N LYS A 79 -9.93 5.27 4.68
CA LYS A 79 -10.61 4.78 5.88
C LYS A 79 -9.82 3.65 6.50
N ILE A 80 -9.66 3.65 7.83
CA ILE A 80 -9.12 2.52 8.57
C ILE A 80 -10.19 1.42 8.64
N VAL A 81 -9.97 0.32 7.92
CA VAL A 81 -10.94 -0.80 7.84
C VAL A 81 -10.53 -2.02 8.66
N GLU A 82 -9.30 -2.04 9.16
CA GLU A 82 -8.81 -3.03 10.11
C GLU A 82 -7.76 -2.40 11.02
N SER A 83 -7.85 -2.60 12.33
CA SER A 83 -6.90 -2.12 13.32
C SER A 83 -6.78 -3.14 14.43
N ILE A 84 -5.65 -3.86 14.48
CA ILE A 84 -5.34 -4.88 15.49
C ILE A 84 -4.05 -4.45 16.16
N PRO A 85 -4.11 -3.96 17.43
CA PRO A 85 -2.94 -3.45 18.14
C PRO A 85 -1.74 -4.39 18.10
N GLY A 86 -0.58 -3.87 17.76
CA GLY A 86 0.67 -4.61 17.64
C GLY A 86 0.73 -5.64 16.51
N LYS A 87 -0.31 -5.75 15.63
CA LYS A 87 -0.38 -6.79 14.60
C LYS A 87 -0.68 -6.29 13.21
N LYS A 88 -1.67 -5.38 13.07
CA LYS A 88 -2.13 -5.03 11.72
C LYS A 88 -2.88 -3.71 11.68
N VAL A 89 -2.65 -2.93 10.63
CA VAL A 89 -3.49 -1.80 10.22
C VAL A 89 -3.78 -1.93 8.72
N VAL A 90 -5.02 -1.69 8.33
CA VAL A 90 -5.40 -1.66 6.91
C VAL A 90 -6.21 -0.40 6.63
N TRP A 91 -5.77 0.36 5.62
CA TRP A 91 -6.53 1.47 5.08
C TRP A 91 -7.16 1.06 3.74
N LEU A 92 -8.39 1.45 3.52
CA LEU A 92 -9.08 1.37 2.23
C LEU A 92 -9.06 2.75 1.59
N VAL A 93 -8.61 2.84 0.36
CA VAL A 93 -8.69 4.06 -0.43
C VAL A 93 -10.13 4.23 -0.93
N LEU A 94 -10.84 5.19 -0.37
CA LEU A 94 -12.23 5.51 -0.73
C LEU A 94 -12.29 6.33 -2.02
N GLU A 95 -11.42 7.35 -2.11
CA GLU A 95 -11.30 8.22 -3.27
C GLU A 95 -9.84 8.59 -3.51
N ASN A 96 -9.49 8.81 -4.76
CA ASN A 96 -8.17 9.23 -5.18
C ASN A 96 -8.28 10.19 -6.35
N GLN A 97 -7.39 11.18 -6.40
CA GLN A 97 -7.25 12.08 -7.52
C GLN A 97 -5.77 12.40 -7.74
N PHE A 98 -5.25 11.94 -8.86
CA PHE A 98 -3.96 12.39 -9.40
C PHE A 98 -4.18 13.44 -10.49
N ASN A 99 -3.29 14.43 -10.60
CA ASN A 99 -3.35 15.40 -11.70
C ASN A 99 -2.45 15.01 -12.89
N PHE A 100 -1.56 14.04 -12.73
CA PHE A 100 -0.52 13.65 -13.69
C PHE A 100 -0.78 12.33 -14.43
N THR A 101 -1.84 11.58 -14.08
CA THR A 101 -2.25 10.35 -14.76
C THR A 101 -3.49 10.62 -15.64
N LYS A 102 -3.77 9.75 -16.61
CA LYS A 102 -5.03 9.79 -17.37
C LYS A 102 -6.19 9.29 -16.53
N ASP A 103 -6.02 8.10 -15.93
CA ASP A 103 -6.95 7.65 -14.88
C ASP A 103 -6.59 8.34 -13.57
N LYS A 104 -7.41 9.31 -13.19
CA LYS A 104 -7.22 10.06 -11.95
C LYS A 104 -7.44 9.22 -10.69
N ASN A 105 -8.09 8.07 -10.82
CA ASN A 105 -8.61 7.26 -9.72
C ASN A 105 -7.86 5.94 -9.53
N GLU A 106 -6.65 5.78 -10.05
CA GLU A 106 -5.90 4.51 -10.04
C GLU A 106 -5.83 3.81 -8.67
N TRP A 107 -5.83 4.58 -7.57
CA TRP A 107 -5.79 3.99 -6.23
C TRP A 107 -7.15 3.66 -5.63
N LYS A 108 -8.25 4.11 -6.22
CA LYS A 108 -9.58 3.87 -5.66
C LYS A 108 -9.86 2.38 -5.50
N GLY A 109 -10.23 1.98 -4.28
CA GLY A 109 -10.45 0.58 -3.91
C GLY A 109 -9.20 -0.18 -3.49
N ASN A 110 -8.00 0.38 -3.65
CA ASN A 110 -6.76 -0.23 -3.17
C ASN A 110 -6.78 -0.34 -1.64
N ARG A 111 -6.06 -1.33 -1.12
CA ARG A 111 -5.82 -1.48 0.31
C ARG A 111 -4.35 -1.23 0.60
N ILE A 112 -4.10 -0.43 1.63
CA ILE A 112 -2.77 -0.19 2.18
C ILE A 112 -2.68 -1.00 3.46
N VAL A 113 -1.83 -2.02 3.45
CA VAL A 113 -1.74 -3.04 4.50
C VAL A 113 -0.40 -2.91 5.22
N PHE A 114 -0.46 -2.72 6.52
CA PHE A 114 0.67 -2.79 7.44
C PHE A 114 0.51 -4.04 8.29
N LYS A 115 1.38 -5.02 8.13
CA LYS A 115 1.40 -6.25 8.93
C LYS A 115 2.63 -6.26 9.81
N ILE A 116 2.43 -6.44 11.12
CA ILE A 116 3.49 -6.48 12.11
C ILE A 116 3.63 -7.92 12.59
N SER A 117 4.86 -8.40 12.67
CA SER A 117 5.18 -9.74 13.17
C SER A 117 6.51 -9.73 13.92
N GLU A 118 6.71 -10.70 14.80
CA GLU A 118 7.99 -10.93 15.46
C GLU A 118 8.72 -12.10 14.80
N LYS A 119 9.99 -11.91 14.52
CA LYS A 119 10.83 -12.93 13.93
C LYS A 119 12.27 -12.78 14.42
N GLY A 120 12.78 -13.83 15.07
CA GLY A 120 14.16 -13.86 15.54
C GLY A 120 14.47 -12.75 16.57
N GLY A 121 13.51 -12.42 17.46
CA GLY A 121 13.68 -11.38 18.48
C GLY A 121 13.59 -9.95 17.95
N LYS A 122 13.25 -9.77 16.68
CA LYS A 122 13.03 -8.45 16.04
C LYS A 122 11.61 -8.31 15.57
N THR A 123 11.14 -7.07 15.46
CA THR A 123 9.85 -6.75 14.85
C THR A 123 10.04 -6.49 13.36
N GLN A 124 9.24 -7.17 12.54
CA GLN A 124 9.14 -6.95 11.12
C GLN A 124 7.80 -6.27 10.79
N LEU A 125 7.87 -5.16 10.08
CA LEU A 125 6.74 -4.48 9.46
C LEU A 125 6.77 -4.77 7.96
N ASP A 126 5.77 -5.51 7.48
CA ASP A 126 5.52 -5.71 6.05
C ASP A 126 4.48 -4.68 5.58
N PHE A 127 4.84 -3.91 4.57
CA PHE A 127 3.97 -2.97 3.89
C PHE A 127 3.55 -3.51 2.53
N THR A 128 2.26 -3.40 2.20
CA THR A 128 1.74 -3.76 0.88
C THR A 128 0.66 -2.75 0.48
N GLN A 129 0.76 -2.19 -0.72
CA GLN A 129 -0.39 -1.58 -1.37
C GLN A 129 -0.94 -2.55 -2.40
N THR A 130 -2.09 -3.18 -2.07
CA THR A 130 -2.76 -4.08 -3.00
C THR A 130 -3.39 -3.27 -4.13
N GLY A 131 -3.16 -3.71 -5.36
CA GLY A 131 -3.62 -3.01 -6.56
C GLY A 131 -2.62 -2.01 -7.12
N LEU A 132 -1.57 -1.60 -6.40
CA LEU A 132 -0.49 -0.81 -6.98
C LEU A 132 0.43 -1.75 -7.77
N VAL A 133 0.25 -1.76 -9.08
CA VAL A 133 0.91 -2.69 -10.01
C VAL A 133 1.65 -1.91 -11.11
N PRO A 134 2.69 -2.52 -11.74
CA PRO A 134 3.48 -1.86 -12.78
C PRO A 134 2.69 -1.35 -13.97
N GLU A 135 1.47 -1.82 -14.17
CA GLU A 135 0.57 -1.40 -15.24
C GLU A 135 -0.09 -0.03 -14.98
N TYR A 136 -0.03 0.51 -13.74
CA TYR A 136 -0.54 1.84 -13.40
C TYR A 136 0.39 2.95 -13.90
N GLU A 137 -0.18 4.05 -14.41
CA GLU A 137 0.60 5.21 -14.86
C GLU A 137 1.36 5.87 -13.69
N CYS A 138 0.81 5.82 -12.47
CA CYS A 138 1.46 6.35 -11.27
C CYS A 138 2.53 5.43 -10.68
N TYR A 139 2.72 4.19 -11.19
CA TYR A 139 3.47 3.16 -10.48
C TYR A 139 4.88 3.59 -10.05
N ASP A 140 5.69 4.10 -10.97
CA ASP A 140 7.08 4.43 -10.67
C ASP A 140 7.20 5.56 -9.63
N VAL A 141 6.37 6.61 -9.76
CA VAL A 141 6.30 7.72 -8.80
C VAL A 141 5.83 7.22 -7.44
N CYS A 142 4.80 6.40 -7.42
CA CYS A 142 4.20 5.87 -6.19
C CYS A 142 5.10 4.85 -5.50
N HIS A 143 5.81 4.02 -6.27
CA HIS A 143 6.85 3.11 -5.79
C HIS A 143 7.97 3.86 -5.06
N ASP A 144 8.52 4.91 -5.68
CA ASP A 144 9.58 5.72 -5.10
C ASP A 144 9.10 6.46 -3.84
N ALA A 145 7.89 7.03 -3.90
CA ALA A 145 7.28 7.73 -2.78
C ALA A 145 7.10 6.78 -1.58
N TRP A 146 6.45 5.63 -1.77
CA TRP A 146 6.26 4.67 -0.69
C TRP A 146 7.57 4.11 -0.14
N THR A 147 8.55 3.85 -0.99
CA THR A 147 9.88 3.42 -0.54
C THR A 147 10.51 4.47 0.37
N SER A 148 10.47 5.73 -0.01
CA SER A 148 11.00 6.84 0.79
C SER A 148 10.25 7.02 2.11
N TYR A 149 8.92 6.93 2.09
CA TYR A 149 8.12 7.07 3.30
C TYR A 149 8.32 5.89 4.26
N ILE A 150 8.25 4.66 3.78
CA ILE A 150 8.28 3.47 4.65
C ILE A 150 9.70 3.19 5.14
N GLN A 151 10.68 3.12 4.22
CA GLN A 151 12.06 2.78 4.57
C GLN A 151 12.87 3.96 5.12
N GLY A 152 12.44 5.18 4.81
CA GLY A 152 13.05 6.40 5.33
C GLY A 152 12.30 6.95 6.55
N SER A 153 11.17 7.62 6.31
CA SER A 153 10.49 8.43 7.33
C SER A 153 9.85 7.60 8.45
N LEU A 154 9.04 6.58 8.12
CA LEU A 154 8.37 5.73 9.11
C LEU A 154 9.39 4.93 9.91
N LYS A 155 10.38 4.32 9.25
CA LYS A 155 11.47 3.62 9.94
C LYS A 155 12.16 4.55 10.94
N ASN A 156 12.50 5.77 10.52
CA ASN A 156 13.15 6.75 11.40
C ASN A 156 12.25 7.13 12.59
N LEU A 157 10.94 7.32 12.37
CA LEU A 157 9.97 7.55 13.45
C LEU A 157 9.93 6.38 14.45
N ILE A 158 9.91 5.14 13.97
CA ILE A 158 9.93 3.93 14.81
C ILE A 158 11.20 3.88 15.66
N GLU A 159 12.36 4.10 15.05
CA GLU A 159 13.66 3.92 15.70
C GLU A 159 14.02 5.08 16.64
N THR A 160 13.79 6.31 16.21
CA THR A 160 14.29 7.52 16.89
C THR A 160 13.19 8.39 17.51
N GLY A 161 11.92 8.15 17.21
CA GLY A 161 10.80 9.00 17.58
C GLY A 161 10.62 10.23 16.69
N LYS A 162 11.38 10.36 15.60
CA LYS A 162 11.30 11.49 14.67
C LYS A 162 11.23 10.98 13.23
N GLY A 163 10.12 11.20 12.55
CA GLY A 163 9.99 10.97 11.12
C GLY A 163 10.45 12.17 10.29
N LYS A 164 10.17 12.07 8.98
CA LYS A 164 10.39 13.14 8.01
C LYS A 164 9.14 13.27 7.13
N PRO A 165 8.00 13.72 7.71
CA PRO A 165 6.78 13.92 6.93
C PRO A 165 6.96 15.05 5.92
N ASN A 166 6.09 15.13 4.93
CA ASN A 166 5.98 16.32 4.09
C ASN A 166 5.56 17.52 4.95
N THR A 167 6.39 18.52 4.99
CA THR A 167 6.16 19.83 5.60
C THR A 167 6.51 20.92 4.60
N LYS A 168 6.38 22.19 4.99
CA LYS A 168 6.84 23.30 4.15
C LYS A 168 8.37 23.34 3.97
N GLU A 169 9.12 22.86 4.97
CA GLU A 169 10.58 22.88 4.96
C GLU A 169 11.19 21.55 4.49
N ASN A 170 10.48 20.45 4.69
CA ASN A 170 10.96 19.09 4.39
C ASN A 170 9.94 18.34 3.54
N ASP A 171 9.88 18.68 2.28
CA ASP A 171 8.91 18.16 1.33
C ASP A 171 9.55 17.06 0.46
N LEU A 172 9.39 15.81 0.88
CA LEU A 172 9.89 14.66 0.11
C LEU A 172 9.29 14.57 -1.29
N ASN A 173 8.04 15.02 -1.46
CA ASN A 173 7.40 15.00 -2.76
C ASN A 173 7.97 16.06 -3.72
N LYS A 174 8.63 17.11 -3.21
CA LYS A 174 9.27 18.11 -4.07
C LYS A 174 10.36 17.47 -4.95
N GLU A 175 11.21 16.63 -4.37
CA GLU A 175 12.25 15.92 -5.10
C GLU A 175 11.65 14.97 -6.14
N LEU A 176 10.55 14.29 -5.80
CA LEU A 176 9.85 13.40 -6.72
C LEU A 176 9.17 14.17 -7.86
N ILE A 177 8.60 15.35 -7.57
CA ILE A 177 8.02 16.23 -8.59
C ILE A 177 9.09 16.66 -9.60
N GLU A 178 10.24 17.10 -9.11
CA GLU A 178 11.39 17.50 -9.96
C GLU A 178 11.91 16.29 -10.76
N LYS A 179 12.12 15.13 -10.10
CA LYS A 179 12.60 13.91 -10.74
C LYS A 179 11.70 13.43 -11.88
N TRP A 180 10.40 13.50 -11.69
CA TRP A 180 9.40 12.95 -12.62
C TRP A 180 8.74 14.03 -13.49
N GLY A 181 9.11 15.31 -13.36
CA GLY A 181 8.52 16.41 -14.13
C GLY A 181 7.02 16.54 -13.93
N LEU A 182 6.51 16.31 -12.70
CA LEU A 182 5.09 16.33 -12.43
C LEU A 182 4.52 17.75 -12.47
N PRO A 183 3.31 17.95 -13.04
CA PRO A 183 2.70 19.27 -13.12
C PRO A 183 2.29 19.76 -11.72
N VAL A 184 2.79 20.91 -11.33
CA VAL A 184 2.43 21.63 -10.10
C VAL A 184 1.97 23.03 -10.51
N LYS A 185 0.78 23.43 -10.06
CA LYS A 185 0.26 24.79 -10.23
C LYS A 185 0.69 25.69 -9.08
#